data_e30177198273620bb5afd639819ac072
#
_entry.id   e30177198273620bb5afd639819ac072
#
_cell.length_a   1.000
_cell.length_b   1.000
_cell.length_c   1.000
_cell.angle_alpha   90.00
_cell.angle_beta   90.00
_cell.angle_gamma   90.00
#
_symmetry.space_group_name_H-M   'P 1'
#
loop_
_entity.id
_entity.type
_entity.pdbx_description
1 polymer ?
#
loop_
_entity_poly.entity_id
_entity_poly.type
_entity_poly.pdbx_seq_one_letter_code
_entity_poly.pdbx_strand_id
1 'polypeptide(L)'
;MGAGAREHAIVKALLRTGTAKDDLIVAPGNAGIALDAHTEPSLNPNMPLDVTKFALEHGIELAIIGPEAPLVAGVSDALRSEGIAVFGPSQAAAQLEGSKSFAKEVMAAAGVPTGMARECSTIEQVADAMDEFGAPYVIKADGLAAGKGVIVTNDRDAALAHAEKFMDIGILVEEFLAGQEVSLFFLADGKTVVPLTPAQDFKRAYDNDEGR
;
A
#
# COMPACT_ATOMS: atom_id res chain seq x y z
N MET A 1 1.68 11.19 8.60
CA MET A 1 1.52 9.88 9.27
C MET A 1 2.42 8.87 8.61
N GLY A 2 3.17 8.07 9.39
CA GLY A 2 4.05 7.01 8.95
C GLY A 2 5.48 7.11 9.46
N ALA A 3 6.32 6.12 9.14
CA ALA A 3 7.69 5.98 9.68
C ALA A 3 8.73 5.60 8.62
N GLY A 4 8.38 5.60 7.35
CA GLY A 4 9.24 5.15 6.26
C GLY A 4 10.02 6.26 5.58
N ALA A 5 10.79 5.88 4.58
CA ALA A 5 11.54 6.80 3.74
C ALA A 5 10.63 7.71 2.89
N ARG A 6 9.45 7.19 2.46
CA ARG A 6 8.45 7.97 1.73
C ARG A 6 7.94 9.13 2.58
N GLU A 7 7.59 8.89 3.83
CA GLU A 7 7.12 9.93 4.76
C GLU A 7 8.24 10.93 5.06
N HIS A 8 9.48 10.49 5.21
CA HIS A 8 10.62 11.41 5.37
C HIS A 8 10.82 12.30 4.14
N ALA A 9 10.66 11.75 2.93
CA ALA A 9 10.72 12.54 1.70
C ALA A 9 9.62 13.61 1.63
N ILE A 10 8.40 13.28 2.09
CA ILE A 10 7.29 14.25 2.21
C ILE A 10 7.65 15.37 3.19
N VAL A 11 8.18 15.04 4.39
CA VAL A 11 8.65 16.03 5.36
C VAL A 11 9.69 16.97 4.73
N LYS A 12 10.70 16.40 4.06
CA LYS A 12 11.73 17.19 3.34
C LYS A 12 11.12 18.10 2.29
N ALA A 13 10.11 17.64 1.56
CA ALA A 13 9.42 18.44 0.54
C ALA A 13 8.65 19.60 1.17
N LEU A 14 7.92 19.38 2.26
CA LEU A 14 7.19 20.40 2.98
C LEU A 14 8.12 21.49 3.52
N LEU A 15 9.21 21.11 4.17
CA LEU A 15 10.24 22.05 4.65
C LEU A 15 10.82 22.90 3.50
N ARG A 16 11.16 22.25 2.37
CA ARG A 16 11.70 22.94 1.19
C ARG A 16 10.72 23.92 0.58
N THR A 17 9.42 23.71 0.72
CA THR A 17 8.37 24.57 0.19
C THR A 17 7.87 25.61 1.19
N GLY A 18 8.50 25.72 2.36
CA GLY A 18 8.29 26.80 3.31
C GLY A 18 7.48 26.46 4.57
N THR A 19 7.07 25.20 4.75
CA THR A 19 6.46 24.78 6.03
C THR A 19 7.51 24.84 7.14
N ALA A 20 7.20 25.48 8.26
CA ALA A 20 8.14 25.52 9.38
C ALA A 20 8.25 24.15 10.06
N LYS A 21 9.44 23.84 10.60
CA LYS A 21 9.68 22.60 11.32
C LYS A 21 8.71 22.40 12.49
N ASP A 22 8.42 23.48 13.21
CA ASP A 22 7.57 23.47 14.39
C ASP A 22 6.09 23.21 14.07
N ASP A 23 5.69 23.38 12.80
CA ASP A 23 4.35 23.08 12.30
C ASP A 23 4.20 21.62 11.82
N LEU A 24 5.28 20.83 11.88
CA LEU A 24 5.28 19.46 11.40
C LEU A 24 5.35 18.44 12.54
N ILE A 25 4.31 17.61 12.65
CA ILE A 25 4.27 16.47 13.58
C ILE A 25 4.14 15.19 12.74
N VAL A 26 4.99 14.20 13.03
CA VAL A 26 4.99 12.91 12.34
C VAL A 26 4.80 11.77 13.33
N ALA A 27 3.76 10.98 13.13
CA ALA A 27 3.44 9.84 13.98
C ALA A 27 3.47 8.52 13.17
N PRO A 28 4.18 7.49 13.65
CA PRO A 28 5.08 7.52 14.78
C PRO A 28 6.42 8.21 14.46
N GLY A 29 6.78 8.39 13.18
CA GLY A 29 8.07 8.90 12.77
C GLY A 29 9.21 7.88 12.93
N ASN A 30 10.43 8.34 12.71
CA ASN A 30 11.67 7.58 12.92
C ASN A 30 12.83 8.52 13.29
N ALA A 31 14.00 7.97 13.61
CA ALA A 31 15.16 8.75 14.04
C ALA A 31 15.63 9.79 12.97
N GLY A 32 15.49 9.49 11.67
CA GLY A 32 15.80 10.44 10.60
C GLY A 32 14.79 11.58 10.52
N ILE A 33 13.51 11.27 10.62
CA ILE A 33 12.41 12.25 10.63
C ILE A 33 12.53 13.17 11.85
N ALA A 34 12.94 12.67 13.02
CA ALA A 34 13.10 13.45 14.24
C ALA A 34 14.14 14.59 14.12
N LEU A 35 15.04 14.54 13.15
CA LEU A 35 15.96 15.63 12.84
C LEU A 35 15.25 16.81 12.16
N ASP A 36 14.15 16.55 11.46
CA ASP A 36 13.48 17.49 10.57
C ASP A 36 12.07 17.91 11.02
N ALA A 37 11.43 17.15 11.92
CA ALA A 37 10.08 17.39 12.41
C ALA A 37 9.91 16.91 13.85
N HIS A 38 8.84 17.31 14.51
CA HIS A 38 8.43 16.67 15.75
C HIS A 38 7.92 15.27 15.48
N THR A 39 8.26 14.30 16.35
CA THR A 39 7.78 12.93 16.23
C THR A 39 6.95 12.53 17.44
N GLU A 40 5.90 11.74 17.21
CA GLU A 40 5.06 11.16 18.28
C GLU A 40 5.09 9.63 18.20
N PRO A 41 6.15 9.00 18.78
CA PRO A 41 6.35 7.55 18.64
C PRO A 41 5.30 6.71 19.34
N SER A 42 4.59 7.27 20.32
CA SER A 42 3.57 6.56 21.11
C SER A 42 2.23 6.48 20.41
N LEU A 43 1.97 7.31 19.40
CA LEU A 43 0.72 7.31 18.67
C LEU A 43 0.70 6.17 17.63
N ASN A 44 -0.23 5.21 17.84
CA ASN A 44 -0.47 4.16 16.86
C ASN A 44 -1.25 4.73 15.67
N PRO A 45 -0.65 4.77 14.46
CA PRO A 45 -1.30 5.38 13.30
C PRO A 45 -2.50 4.59 12.79
N ASN A 46 -2.72 3.36 13.24
CA ASN A 46 -3.83 2.49 12.82
C ASN A 46 -5.05 2.58 13.74
N MET A 47 -5.06 3.51 14.70
CA MET A 47 -6.17 3.71 15.64
C MET A 47 -6.90 5.02 15.31
N PRO A 48 -8.01 4.97 14.53
CA PRO A 48 -8.70 6.18 14.06
C PRO A 48 -9.08 7.15 15.16
N LEU A 49 -9.62 6.64 16.29
CA LEU A 49 -10.04 7.48 17.42
C LEU A 49 -8.88 8.18 18.11
N ASP A 50 -7.77 7.47 18.33
CA ASP A 50 -6.59 8.04 19.00
C ASP A 50 -5.92 9.10 18.12
N VAL A 51 -5.82 8.81 16.82
CA VAL A 51 -5.27 9.75 15.84
C VAL A 51 -6.12 11.01 15.75
N THR A 52 -7.44 10.85 15.68
CA THR A 52 -8.36 12.00 15.61
C THR A 52 -8.31 12.85 16.89
N LYS A 53 -8.32 12.20 18.06
CA LYS A 53 -8.17 12.89 19.34
C LYS A 53 -6.86 13.69 19.38
N PHE A 54 -5.74 13.05 19.04
CA PHE A 54 -4.43 13.70 18.99
C PHE A 54 -4.43 14.90 18.03
N ALA A 55 -5.01 14.74 16.85
CA ALA A 55 -5.07 15.81 15.86
C ALA A 55 -5.86 17.04 16.33
N LEU A 56 -6.99 16.82 17.02
CA LEU A 56 -7.78 17.91 17.62
C LEU A 56 -7.03 18.61 18.75
N GLU A 57 -6.40 17.85 19.66
CA GLU A 57 -5.63 18.37 20.78
C GLU A 57 -4.44 19.24 20.35
N HIS A 58 -3.86 18.95 19.17
CA HIS A 58 -2.70 19.67 18.64
C HIS A 58 -3.06 20.68 17.53
N GLY A 59 -4.36 20.88 17.27
CA GLY A 59 -4.82 21.85 16.25
C GLY A 59 -4.36 21.53 14.82
N ILE A 60 -4.30 20.24 14.47
CA ILE A 60 -3.87 19.80 13.14
C ILE A 60 -4.93 20.18 12.10
N GLU A 61 -4.53 20.95 11.10
CA GLU A 61 -5.40 21.39 10.00
C GLU A 61 -5.35 20.46 8.78
N LEU A 62 -4.18 19.84 8.54
CA LEU A 62 -3.95 18.93 7.42
C LEU A 62 -3.22 17.66 7.88
N ALA A 63 -3.77 16.51 7.58
CA ALA A 63 -3.13 15.20 7.76
C ALA A 63 -2.73 14.61 6.41
N ILE A 64 -1.45 14.20 6.28
CA ILE A 64 -0.94 13.44 5.14
C ILE A 64 -0.69 12.01 5.63
N ILE A 65 -1.32 11.01 5.00
CA ILE A 65 -1.22 9.61 5.38
C ILE A 65 -0.40 8.88 4.32
N GLY A 66 0.82 8.48 4.67
CA GLY A 66 1.76 7.83 3.76
C GLY A 66 1.52 6.34 3.59
N PRO A 67 1.39 5.54 4.68
CA PRO A 67 1.22 4.10 4.58
C PRO A 67 -0.24 3.69 4.37
N GLU A 68 -0.44 2.48 3.85
CA GLU A 68 -1.73 1.91 3.50
C GLU A 68 -2.56 1.50 4.73
N ALA A 69 -1.91 0.94 5.75
CA ALA A 69 -2.59 0.36 6.91
C ALA A 69 -3.50 1.35 7.66
N PRO A 70 -3.11 2.60 7.96
CA PRO A 70 -3.99 3.59 8.55
C PRO A 70 -5.19 3.95 7.66
N LEU A 71 -4.99 3.94 6.33
CA LEU A 71 -6.06 4.22 5.36
C LEU A 71 -7.12 3.12 5.38
N VAL A 72 -6.68 1.86 5.35
CA VAL A 72 -7.57 0.69 5.48
C VAL A 72 -8.26 0.65 6.85
N ALA A 73 -7.59 1.12 7.90
CA ALA A 73 -8.19 1.25 9.24
C ALA A 73 -9.24 2.37 9.34
N GLY A 74 -9.37 3.26 8.35
CA GLY A 74 -10.38 4.32 8.32
C GLY A 74 -9.95 5.65 8.96
N VAL A 75 -8.65 5.86 9.16
CA VAL A 75 -8.12 7.09 9.78
C VAL A 75 -8.48 8.33 8.97
N SER A 76 -8.47 8.24 7.63
CA SER A 76 -8.87 9.36 6.77
C SER A 76 -10.30 9.82 7.01
N ASP A 77 -11.22 8.85 7.14
CA ASP A 77 -12.64 9.15 7.29
C ASP A 77 -12.92 9.72 8.68
N ALA A 78 -12.26 9.18 9.72
CA ALA A 78 -12.36 9.68 11.08
C ALA A 78 -11.87 11.13 11.20
N LEU A 79 -10.73 11.47 10.61
CA LEU A 79 -10.22 12.85 10.60
C LEU A 79 -11.13 13.80 9.83
N ARG A 80 -11.63 13.39 8.67
CA ARG A 80 -12.56 14.21 7.88
C ARG A 80 -13.89 14.47 8.59
N SER A 81 -14.39 13.51 9.38
CA SER A 81 -15.63 13.69 10.16
C SER A 81 -15.52 14.81 11.20
N GLU A 82 -14.30 15.12 11.64
CA GLU A 82 -13.99 16.24 12.55
C GLU A 82 -13.52 17.49 11.81
N GLY A 83 -13.67 17.54 10.49
CA GLY A 83 -13.33 18.72 9.68
C GLY A 83 -11.85 18.92 9.37
N ILE A 84 -11.00 17.94 9.69
CA ILE A 84 -9.58 17.99 9.39
C ILE A 84 -9.35 17.60 7.91
N ALA A 85 -8.62 18.42 7.17
CA ALA A 85 -8.25 18.12 5.79
C ALA A 85 -7.32 16.90 5.74
N VAL A 86 -7.55 15.99 4.77
CA VAL A 86 -6.73 14.77 4.65
C VAL A 86 -6.27 14.56 3.22
N PHE A 87 -4.96 14.44 3.04
CA PHE A 87 -4.37 13.87 1.84
C PHE A 87 -4.23 12.35 2.02
N GLY A 88 -5.11 11.60 1.38
CA GLY A 88 -5.24 10.15 1.43
C GLY A 88 -6.65 9.73 1.00
N PRO A 89 -6.84 8.50 0.47
CA PRO A 89 -8.16 7.99 0.10
C PRO A 89 -9.06 7.77 1.32
N SER A 90 -10.36 7.58 1.09
CA SER A 90 -11.29 7.05 2.09
C SER A 90 -10.96 5.58 2.41
N GLN A 91 -11.52 5.06 3.51
CA GLN A 91 -11.41 3.64 3.86
C GLN A 91 -11.90 2.73 2.71
N ALA A 92 -13.02 3.09 2.10
CA ALA A 92 -13.57 2.34 0.97
C ALA A 92 -12.64 2.34 -0.24
N ALA A 93 -12.05 3.50 -0.59
CA ALA A 93 -11.10 3.59 -1.70
C ALA A 93 -9.75 2.92 -1.38
N ALA A 94 -9.34 2.89 -0.12
CA ALA A 94 -8.11 2.22 0.33
C ALA A 94 -8.18 0.69 0.15
N GLN A 95 -9.37 0.10 -0.04
CA GLN A 95 -9.52 -1.32 -0.36
C GLN A 95 -8.88 -1.69 -1.69
N LEU A 96 -8.68 -0.76 -2.62
CA LEU A 96 -7.93 -1.01 -3.86
C LEU A 96 -6.49 -1.51 -3.61
N GLU A 97 -5.90 -1.13 -2.47
CA GLU A 97 -4.60 -1.65 -2.02
C GLU A 97 -4.78 -2.72 -0.92
N GLY A 98 -5.82 -2.58 -0.10
CA GLY A 98 -6.10 -3.45 1.04
C GLY A 98 -6.54 -4.86 0.65
N SER A 99 -7.17 -5.04 -0.51
CA SER A 99 -7.59 -6.33 -1.06
C SER A 99 -7.28 -6.40 -2.55
N LYS A 100 -6.48 -7.39 -2.93
CA LYS A 100 -6.12 -7.64 -4.32
C LYS A 100 -7.31 -8.15 -5.14
N SER A 101 -8.16 -8.96 -4.51
CA SER A 101 -9.41 -9.45 -5.09
C SER A 101 -10.35 -8.29 -5.41
N PHE A 102 -10.59 -7.40 -4.46
CA PHE A 102 -11.40 -6.20 -4.68
C PHE A 102 -10.82 -5.31 -5.81
N ALA A 103 -9.50 -5.14 -5.86
CA ALA A 103 -8.86 -4.40 -6.94
C ALA A 103 -9.12 -5.05 -8.32
N LYS A 104 -9.08 -6.39 -8.42
CA LYS A 104 -9.40 -7.12 -9.66
C LYS A 104 -10.85 -6.94 -10.07
N GLU A 105 -11.79 -7.00 -9.12
CA GLU A 105 -13.21 -6.73 -9.39
C GLU A 105 -13.44 -5.33 -9.95
N VAL A 106 -12.82 -4.32 -9.32
CA VAL A 106 -12.93 -2.92 -9.78
C VAL A 106 -12.30 -2.74 -11.16
N MET A 107 -11.13 -3.33 -11.42
CA MET A 107 -10.50 -3.29 -12.75
C MET A 107 -11.36 -3.96 -13.80
N ALA A 108 -11.96 -5.12 -13.51
CA ALA A 108 -12.86 -5.82 -14.41
C ALA A 108 -14.12 -4.98 -14.72
N ALA A 109 -14.74 -4.39 -13.69
CA ALA A 109 -15.90 -3.52 -13.84
C ALA A 109 -15.60 -2.26 -14.66
N ALA A 110 -14.38 -1.73 -14.55
CA ALA A 110 -13.93 -0.54 -15.28
C ALA A 110 -13.33 -0.86 -16.67
N GLY A 111 -13.22 -2.14 -17.06
CA GLY A 111 -12.60 -2.55 -18.32
C GLY A 111 -11.09 -2.28 -18.38
N VAL A 112 -10.42 -2.21 -17.23
CA VAL A 112 -8.98 -2.00 -17.14
C VAL A 112 -8.25 -3.32 -17.40
N PRO A 113 -7.31 -3.38 -18.37
CA PRO A 113 -6.54 -4.59 -18.62
C PRO A 113 -5.69 -4.98 -17.41
N THR A 114 -5.75 -6.25 -17.04
CA THR A 114 -4.94 -6.82 -15.97
C THR A 114 -4.71 -8.30 -16.24
N GLY A 115 -3.71 -8.91 -15.61
CA GLY A 115 -3.47 -10.34 -15.68
C GLY A 115 -4.68 -11.15 -15.19
N MET A 116 -4.89 -12.32 -15.78
CA MET A 116 -5.90 -13.26 -15.28
C MET A 116 -5.59 -13.63 -13.83
N ALA A 117 -6.64 -13.85 -13.04
CA ALA A 117 -6.50 -14.19 -11.64
C ALA A 117 -7.63 -15.11 -11.17
N ARG A 118 -7.31 -15.96 -10.18
CA ARG A 118 -8.29 -16.81 -9.47
C ARG A 118 -8.12 -16.66 -7.97
N GLU A 119 -9.23 -16.36 -7.31
CA GLU A 119 -9.31 -16.46 -5.85
C GLU A 119 -9.42 -17.92 -5.44
N CYS A 120 -8.63 -18.29 -4.44
CA CYS A 120 -8.54 -19.65 -3.95
C CYS A 120 -8.71 -19.69 -2.44
N SER A 121 -9.64 -20.54 -2.00
CA SER A 121 -9.94 -20.79 -0.58
C SER A 121 -9.41 -22.13 -0.08
N THR A 122 -8.89 -22.95 -0.97
CA THR A 122 -8.26 -24.24 -0.65
C THR A 122 -7.00 -24.47 -1.47
N ILE A 123 -6.11 -25.36 -0.98
CA ILE A 123 -4.87 -25.69 -1.68
C ILE A 123 -5.14 -26.40 -3.01
N GLU A 124 -6.20 -27.19 -3.10
CA GLU A 124 -6.61 -27.82 -4.36
C GLU A 124 -6.98 -26.78 -5.41
N GLN A 125 -7.71 -25.71 -5.03
CA GLN A 125 -8.02 -24.62 -5.93
C GLN A 125 -6.77 -23.85 -6.37
N VAL A 126 -5.79 -23.69 -5.47
CA VAL A 126 -4.48 -23.10 -5.81
C VAL A 126 -3.76 -23.97 -6.85
N ALA A 127 -3.72 -25.30 -6.62
CA ALA A 127 -3.09 -26.22 -7.55
C ALA A 127 -3.76 -26.20 -8.94
N ASP A 128 -5.09 -26.17 -9.00
CA ASP A 128 -5.85 -26.08 -10.24
C ASP A 128 -5.57 -24.75 -10.99
N ALA A 129 -5.50 -23.64 -10.26
CA ALA A 129 -5.17 -22.35 -10.85
C ALA A 129 -3.73 -22.28 -11.37
N MET A 130 -2.79 -22.92 -10.65
CA MET A 130 -1.41 -23.07 -11.12
C MET A 130 -1.30 -23.91 -12.39
N ASP A 131 -2.13 -24.93 -12.53
CA ASP A 131 -2.19 -25.75 -13.75
C ASP A 131 -2.82 -25.00 -14.93
N GLU A 132 -3.78 -24.11 -14.65
CA GLU A 132 -4.41 -23.25 -15.66
C GLU A 132 -3.44 -22.18 -16.19
N PHE A 133 -2.72 -21.46 -15.31
CA PHE A 133 -1.89 -20.32 -15.72
C PHE A 133 -0.46 -20.72 -16.08
N GLY A 134 0.02 -21.86 -15.58
CA GLY A 134 1.39 -22.34 -15.81
C GLY A 134 2.46 -21.60 -15.02
N ALA A 135 3.71 -22.00 -15.23
CA ALA A 135 4.88 -21.36 -14.62
C ALA A 135 5.38 -20.17 -15.48
N PRO A 136 6.00 -19.14 -14.87
CA PRO A 136 6.23 -18.98 -13.42
C PRO A 136 4.94 -18.79 -12.63
N TYR A 137 4.82 -19.46 -11.49
CA TYR A 137 3.66 -19.37 -10.60
C TYR A 137 3.68 -18.08 -9.81
N VAL A 138 2.59 -17.30 -9.85
CA VAL A 138 2.42 -16.06 -9.10
C VAL A 138 1.34 -16.27 -8.05
N ILE A 139 1.77 -16.36 -6.79
CA ILE A 139 0.89 -16.58 -5.65
C ILE A 139 0.92 -15.33 -4.76
N LYS A 140 -0.24 -14.78 -4.48
CA LYS A 140 -0.38 -13.57 -3.67
C LYS A 140 -1.36 -13.81 -2.52
N ALA A 141 -0.93 -13.49 -1.30
CA ALA A 141 -1.86 -13.38 -0.18
C ALA A 141 -2.81 -12.19 -0.41
N ASP A 142 -4.10 -12.35 -0.19
CA ASP A 142 -5.05 -11.25 -0.26
C ASP A 142 -4.99 -10.41 1.02
N GLY A 143 -4.70 -9.12 0.88
CA GLY A 143 -4.49 -8.23 2.01
C GLY A 143 -3.08 -7.65 2.13
N LEU A 144 -2.87 -6.86 3.19
CA LEU A 144 -1.61 -6.21 3.50
C LEU A 144 -0.66 -7.19 4.19
N ALA A 145 0.35 -7.68 3.48
CA ALA A 145 1.33 -8.65 3.99
C ALA A 145 2.77 -8.07 4.08
N ALA A 146 2.92 -6.75 4.12
CA ALA A 146 4.20 -6.04 4.26
C ALA A 146 5.29 -6.54 3.28
N GLY A 147 4.92 -6.80 2.02
CA GLY A 147 5.82 -7.29 0.97
C GLY A 147 6.17 -8.78 1.05
N LYS A 148 5.64 -9.52 2.03
CA LYS A 148 5.94 -10.96 2.22
C LYS A 148 4.86 -11.90 1.67
N GLY A 149 3.74 -11.37 1.23
CA GLY A 149 2.59 -12.14 0.76
C GLY A 149 2.66 -12.54 -0.72
N VAL A 150 3.74 -12.25 -1.43
CA VAL A 150 3.88 -12.56 -2.87
C VAL A 150 5.08 -13.45 -3.10
N ILE A 151 4.90 -14.50 -3.91
CA ILE A 151 5.98 -15.30 -4.46
C ILE A 151 5.80 -15.41 -5.97
N VAL A 152 6.90 -15.32 -6.70
CA VAL A 152 7.00 -15.66 -8.13
C VAL A 152 8.09 -16.73 -8.26
N THR A 153 7.72 -17.93 -8.72
CA THR A 153 8.65 -19.06 -8.76
C THR A 153 8.28 -20.07 -9.84
N ASN A 154 9.28 -20.76 -10.36
CA ASN A 154 9.06 -21.93 -11.23
C ASN A 154 8.91 -23.23 -10.41
N ASP A 155 9.19 -23.21 -9.13
CA ASP A 155 9.09 -24.34 -8.22
C ASP A 155 7.66 -24.47 -7.69
N ARG A 156 6.96 -25.53 -8.12
CA ARG A 156 5.57 -25.80 -7.75
C ARG A 156 5.41 -26.02 -6.24
N ASP A 157 6.32 -26.75 -5.65
CA ASP A 157 6.24 -27.10 -4.22
C ASP A 157 6.47 -25.86 -3.36
N ALA A 158 7.40 -25.00 -3.76
CA ALA A 158 7.63 -23.72 -3.11
C ALA A 158 6.40 -22.78 -3.22
N ALA A 159 5.71 -22.78 -4.36
CA ALA A 159 4.48 -22.00 -4.56
C ALA A 159 3.35 -22.48 -3.65
N LEU A 160 3.10 -23.79 -3.58
CA LEU A 160 2.09 -24.39 -2.71
C LEU A 160 2.41 -24.15 -1.23
N ALA A 161 3.66 -24.37 -0.80
CA ALA A 161 4.09 -24.10 0.57
C ALA A 161 3.97 -22.60 0.96
N HIS A 162 4.08 -21.70 -0.01
CA HIS A 162 3.81 -20.28 0.22
C HIS A 162 2.32 -20.03 0.41
N ALA A 163 1.47 -20.62 -0.45
CA ALA A 163 0.02 -20.48 -0.34
C ALA A 163 -0.50 -20.98 1.02
N GLU A 164 -0.03 -22.15 1.48
CA GLU A 164 -0.41 -22.72 2.78
C GLU A 164 -0.21 -21.77 3.96
N LYS A 165 0.83 -20.92 3.93
CA LYS A 165 1.12 -19.98 5.02
C LYS A 165 0.11 -18.83 5.14
N PHE A 166 -0.65 -18.57 4.09
CA PHE A 166 -1.55 -17.42 3.99
C PHE A 166 -3.00 -17.81 3.66
N MET A 167 -3.34 -19.09 3.72
CA MET A 167 -4.70 -19.57 3.38
C MET A 167 -5.79 -18.94 4.23
N ASP A 168 -5.49 -18.60 5.47
CA ASP A 168 -6.42 -17.96 6.42
C ASP A 168 -6.84 -16.54 6.03
N ILE A 169 -6.03 -15.86 5.21
CA ILE A 169 -6.34 -14.50 4.71
C ILE A 169 -6.76 -14.47 3.24
N GLY A 170 -6.81 -15.65 2.59
CA GLY A 170 -7.15 -15.80 1.18
C GLY A 170 -5.94 -15.73 0.25
N ILE A 171 -6.03 -16.47 -0.86
CA ILE A 171 -4.98 -16.54 -1.87
C ILE A 171 -5.53 -16.12 -3.23
N LEU A 172 -4.76 -15.29 -3.92
CA LEU A 172 -4.93 -14.97 -5.33
C LEU A 172 -3.78 -15.62 -6.13
N VAL A 173 -4.13 -16.47 -7.09
CA VAL A 173 -3.20 -16.99 -8.09
C VAL A 173 -3.37 -16.16 -9.35
N GLU A 174 -2.27 -15.64 -9.91
CA GLU A 174 -2.30 -14.81 -11.12
C GLU A 174 -1.43 -15.40 -12.22
N GLU A 175 -1.77 -15.09 -13.47
CA GLU A 175 -0.85 -15.32 -14.58
C GLU A 175 0.40 -14.46 -14.44
N PHE A 176 1.52 -14.99 -14.89
CA PHE A 176 2.78 -14.23 -14.93
C PHE A 176 2.78 -13.28 -16.14
N LEU A 177 2.91 -12.00 -15.89
CA LEU A 177 3.09 -10.99 -16.94
C LEU A 177 4.56 -10.68 -17.10
N ALA A 178 5.13 -11.04 -18.26
CA ALA A 178 6.49 -10.69 -18.60
C ALA A 178 6.57 -9.26 -19.12
N GLY A 179 7.55 -8.49 -18.64
CA GLY A 179 7.76 -7.12 -19.11
C GLY A 179 8.49 -6.26 -18.10
N GLN A 180 8.81 -5.06 -18.53
CA GLN A 180 9.46 -4.06 -17.70
C GLN A 180 8.39 -3.37 -16.85
N GLU A 181 8.61 -3.28 -15.53
CA GLU A 181 7.70 -2.64 -14.58
C GLU A 181 7.86 -1.12 -14.62
N VAL A 182 6.76 -0.39 -14.63
CA VAL A 182 6.74 1.07 -14.50
C VAL A 182 5.60 1.48 -13.57
N SER A 183 5.90 2.37 -12.63
CA SER A 183 4.93 3.00 -11.75
C SER A 183 4.45 4.32 -12.34
N LEU A 184 3.15 4.46 -12.54
CA LEU A 184 2.50 5.70 -12.94
C LEU A 184 1.74 6.27 -11.74
N PHE A 185 2.03 7.53 -11.41
CA PHE A 185 1.43 8.20 -10.27
C PHE A 185 0.41 9.22 -10.73
N PHE A 186 -0.67 9.35 -9.96
CA PHE A 186 -1.73 10.30 -10.22
C PHE A 186 -2.18 10.98 -8.93
N LEU A 187 -2.50 12.27 -9.01
CA LEU A 187 -3.26 12.97 -7.98
C LEU A 187 -4.73 13.01 -8.40
N ALA A 188 -5.62 12.66 -7.48
CA ALA A 188 -7.05 12.64 -7.74
C ALA A 188 -7.82 13.31 -6.59
N ASP A 189 -8.81 14.12 -6.93
CA ASP A 189 -9.70 14.80 -5.98
C ASP A 189 -11.16 14.30 -6.07
N GLY A 190 -11.40 13.20 -6.79
CA GLY A 190 -12.72 12.63 -7.05
C GLY A 190 -13.40 13.17 -8.32
N LYS A 191 -12.85 14.21 -8.97
CA LYS A 191 -13.34 14.80 -10.23
C LYS A 191 -12.25 14.93 -11.27
N THR A 192 -11.06 15.31 -10.86
CA THR A 192 -9.91 15.56 -11.70
C THR A 192 -8.81 14.57 -11.38
N VAL A 193 -8.12 14.08 -12.40
CA VAL A 193 -6.94 13.22 -12.27
C VAL A 193 -5.78 13.87 -12.99
N VAL A 194 -4.68 14.11 -12.27
CA VAL A 194 -3.46 14.75 -12.80
C VAL A 194 -2.31 13.77 -12.76
N PRO A 195 -1.69 13.43 -13.90
CA PRO A 195 -0.54 12.53 -13.92
C PRO A 195 0.71 13.21 -13.34
N LEU A 196 1.53 12.43 -12.64
CA LEU A 196 2.86 12.80 -12.19
C LEU A 196 3.92 12.10 -13.04
N THR A 197 5.19 12.42 -12.80
CA THR A 197 6.31 11.76 -13.47
C THR A 197 6.33 10.27 -13.15
N PRO A 198 6.41 9.38 -14.16
CA PRO A 198 6.53 7.95 -13.94
C PRO A 198 7.88 7.59 -13.32
N ALA A 199 7.94 6.46 -12.64
CA ALA A 199 9.16 5.91 -12.08
C ALA A 199 9.29 4.42 -12.37
N GLN A 200 10.50 3.94 -12.54
CA GLN A 200 10.77 2.51 -12.57
C GLN A 200 11.15 2.03 -11.17
N ASP A 201 10.58 0.92 -10.77
CA ASP A 201 10.87 0.27 -9.49
C ASP A 201 11.91 -0.85 -9.71
N PHE A 202 12.94 -0.87 -8.86
CA PHE A 202 13.96 -1.90 -8.82
C PHE A 202 13.86 -2.61 -7.47
N LYS A 203 13.47 -3.88 -7.50
CA LYS A 203 13.14 -4.65 -6.28
C LYS A 203 14.28 -5.51 -5.77
N ARG A 204 15.33 -5.71 -6.59
CA ARG A 204 16.45 -6.61 -6.31
C ARG A 204 17.77 -5.86 -6.23
N ALA A 205 18.76 -6.49 -5.59
CA ALA A 205 19.99 -5.81 -5.21
C ALA A 205 21.04 -5.67 -6.32
N TYR A 206 20.95 -6.45 -7.40
CA TYR A 206 21.94 -6.46 -8.47
C TYR A 206 21.42 -5.81 -9.76
N ASP A 207 22.35 -5.55 -10.70
CA ASP A 207 22.04 -4.99 -12.01
C ASP A 207 20.96 -5.80 -12.74
N ASN A 208 20.16 -5.15 -13.58
CA ASN A 208 19.00 -5.71 -14.28
C ASN A 208 17.90 -6.27 -13.37
N ASP A 209 17.79 -5.75 -12.16
CA ASP A 209 16.85 -6.23 -11.14
C ASP A 209 17.01 -7.72 -10.83
N GLU A 210 18.26 -8.17 -10.71
CA GLU A 210 18.63 -9.56 -10.38
C GLU A 210 18.99 -9.71 -8.88
N GLY A 211 19.04 -10.98 -8.42
CA GLY A 211 19.44 -11.33 -7.06
C GLY A 211 18.27 -11.38 -6.07
N ARG A 212 18.59 -11.11 -4.80
CA ARG A 212 17.62 -11.15 -3.67
C ARG A 212 17.38 -9.76 -3.13
#